data_ed38378649995de672c8b2ed6dbca96a
#
_entry.id   ed38378649995de672c8b2ed6dbca96a
#
_cell.length_a   1.000
_cell.length_b   1.000
_cell.length_c   1.000
_cell.angle_alpha   90.00
_cell.angle_beta   90.00
_cell.angle_gamma   90.00
#
_symmetry.space_group_name_H-M   'P 1'
#
loop_
_entity.id
_entity.type
_entity.pdbx_description
1 polymer ?
#
loop_
_entity_poly.entity_id
_entity_poly.type
_entity_poly.pdbx_seq_one_letter_code
_entity_poly.pdbx_strand_id
1 'polypeptide(L)'
;SSDVCSSDLVSGGNTIKRGSSMPAPGTSPAPHAHASEEIRKHVNIPVSTVARINEPWVAEELIANGKTDICMIGRPNLCDSEFVNKAAEGKTDDIRPCIGCGRCLTGIMFGNPISCTVNPSVESDEIKEADEKKKVLVIGAGPAGMEAAYVAKKRGHEVILCEKSGEFGGLLRLAAVPIAKQELCKVIKFMARRLKNEG
;
A
#
# COMPACT_ATOMS: atom_id res chain seq x y z
N SER A 1 -40.25 1.71 -6.67
CA SER A 1 -39.40 1.84 -5.51
C SER A 1 -38.39 2.94 -5.78
N SER A 2 -38.43 3.97 -4.99
CA SER A 2 -37.47 5.07 -5.03
C SER A 2 -36.19 4.61 -4.34
N ASP A 3 -35.37 3.82 -5.02
CA ASP A 3 -34.02 3.55 -4.56
C ASP A 3 -33.19 4.81 -4.82
N VAL A 4 -33.26 5.73 -3.88
CA VAL A 4 -32.40 6.92 -3.88
C VAL A 4 -31.01 6.46 -3.48
N CYS A 5 -30.08 6.46 -4.45
CA CYS A 5 -28.66 6.28 -4.14
C CYS A 5 -28.23 7.37 -3.15
N SER A 6 -27.68 6.97 -2.00
CA SER A 6 -27.18 7.90 -1.00
C SER A 6 -25.82 8.52 -1.37
N SER A 7 -25.11 7.94 -2.33
CA SER A 7 -23.84 8.41 -2.87
C SER A 7 -23.57 7.79 -4.23
N ASP A 8 -22.67 8.40 -5.03
CA ASP A 8 -22.23 7.87 -6.32
C ASP A 8 -20.73 7.55 -6.30
N LEU A 9 -20.33 6.42 -6.90
CA LEU A 9 -18.94 6.01 -7.05
C LEU A 9 -18.47 6.21 -8.48
N VAL A 10 -17.54 7.12 -8.68
CA VAL A 10 -16.90 7.37 -9.96
C VAL A 10 -15.68 6.49 -10.12
N SER A 11 -15.76 5.55 -11.03
CA SER A 11 -14.67 4.68 -11.46
C SER A 11 -14.50 4.83 -12.97
N GLY A 12 -13.32 4.49 -13.48
CA GLY A 12 -13.02 4.65 -14.89
C GLY A 12 -12.47 3.39 -15.54
N GLY A 13 -12.52 3.38 -16.87
CA GLY A 13 -11.97 2.33 -17.69
C GLY A 13 -12.91 1.16 -17.96
N ASN A 14 -12.44 0.25 -18.80
CA ASN A 14 -13.15 -0.97 -19.14
C ASN A 14 -12.15 -2.14 -19.31
N THR A 15 -12.66 -3.34 -19.46
CA THR A 15 -11.86 -4.57 -19.62
C THR A 15 -11.18 -4.69 -21.00
N ILE A 16 -11.63 -3.93 -21.98
CA ILE A 16 -11.12 -3.97 -23.37
C ILE A 16 -9.78 -3.22 -23.45
N LYS A 17 -9.70 -2.03 -22.83
CA LYS A 17 -8.47 -1.25 -22.78
C LYS A 17 -7.70 -1.62 -21.51
N ARG A 18 -6.68 -2.46 -21.64
CA ARG A 18 -5.83 -2.88 -20.51
C ARG A 18 -5.31 -1.68 -19.72
N GLY A 19 -5.43 -1.75 -18.39
CA GLY A 19 -4.92 -0.74 -17.47
C GLY A 19 -5.82 0.47 -17.24
N SER A 20 -6.95 0.60 -17.94
CA SER A 20 -7.85 1.74 -17.74
C SER A 20 -8.68 1.63 -16.45
N SER A 21 -9.15 0.44 -16.09
CA SER A 21 -9.89 0.19 -14.85
C SER A 21 -8.99 -0.04 -13.63
N MET A 22 -7.78 -0.53 -13.85
CA MET A 22 -6.78 -0.79 -12.81
C MET A 22 -5.45 -0.12 -13.19
N PRO A 23 -5.27 1.15 -12.86
CA PRO A 23 -4.05 1.87 -13.22
C PRO A 23 -2.79 1.18 -12.69
N ALA A 24 -1.81 1.01 -13.59
CA ALA A 24 -0.55 0.33 -13.32
C ALA A 24 0.39 1.18 -12.43
N PRO A 25 1.46 0.58 -11.87
CA PRO A 25 2.56 1.33 -11.28
C PRO A 25 3.10 2.39 -12.25
N GLY A 26 3.48 3.56 -11.71
CA GLY A 26 3.95 4.69 -12.52
C GLY A 26 2.86 5.54 -13.17
N THR A 27 1.58 5.16 -13.09
CA THR A 27 0.45 6.04 -13.46
C THR A 27 0.28 7.13 -12.40
N SER A 28 -0.17 8.31 -12.80
CA SER A 28 -0.50 9.39 -11.85
C SER A 28 -1.50 8.95 -10.79
N PRO A 29 -1.40 9.48 -9.55
CA PRO A 29 -2.42 9.26 -8.52
C PRO A 29 -3.80 9.72 -8.98
N ALA A 30 -4.85 9.07 -8.48
CA ALA A 30 -6.26 9.42 -8.67
C ALA A 30 -6.64 9.79 -10.12
N PRO A 31 -6.36 8.93 -11.13
CA PRO A 31 -6.54 9.30 -12.55
C PRO A 31 -7.98 9.61 -12.94
N HIS A 32 -8.95 9.23 -12.12
CA HIS A 32 -10.39 9.47 -12.36
C HIS A 32 -10.94 10.67 -11.60
N ALA A 33 -10.12 11.41 -10.85
CA ALA A 33 -10.55 12.56 -10.06
C ALA A 33 -11.23 13.68 -10.87
N HIS A 34 -10.79 13.88 -12.11
CA HIS A 34 -11.41 14.86 -13.02
C HIS A 34 -12.87 14.53 -13.34
N ALA A 35 -13.20 13.23 -13.43
CA ALA A 35 -14.57 12.78 -13.71
C ALA A 35 -15.46 12.96 -12.47
N SER A 36 -14.96 12.66 -11.26
CA SER A 36 -15.71 12.92 -10.02
C SER A 36 -15.93 14.41 -9.79
N GLU A 37 -14.95 15.26 -10.07
CA GLU A 37 -15.06 16.71 -10.00
C GLU A 37 -16.17 17.25 -10.94
N GLU A 38 -16.25 16.73 -12.17
CA GLU A 38 -17.27 17.15 -13.11
C GLU A 38 -18.67 16.67 -12.70
N ILE A 39 -18.80 15.40 -12.28
CA ILE A 39 -20.08 14.84 -11.83
C ILE A 39 -20.64 15.60 -10.62
N ARG A 40 -19.78 15.96 -9.65
CA ARG A 40 -20.19 16.76 -8.48
C ARG A 40 -20.92 18.05 -8.81
N LYS A 41 -20.62 18.68 -9.94
CA LYS A 41 -21.29 19.91 -10.37
C LYS A 41 -22.74 19.70 -10.78
N HIS A 42 -23.14 18.47 -11.07
CA HIS A 42 -24.44 18.14 -11.65
C HIS A 42 -25.34 17.29 -10.74
N VAL A 43 -24.85 16.89 -9.55
CA VAL A 43 -25.61 16.07 -8.60
C VAL A 43 -25.64 16.69 -7.21
N ASN A 44 -26.66 16.32 -6.41
CA ASN A 44 -26.82 16.78 -5.02
C ASN A 44 -26.54 15.67 -4.00
N ILE A 45 -25.89 14.58 -4.43
CA ILE A 45 -25.49 13.46 -3.57
C ILE A 45 -23.97 13.46 -3.46
N PRO A 46 -23.38 12.92 -2.36
CA PRO A 46 -21.94 12.77 -2.25
C PRO A 46 -21.35 11.93 -3.38
N VAL A 47 -20.26 12.40 -3.94
CA VAL A 47 -19.53 11.73 -5.02
C VAL A 47 -18.22 11.20 -4.49
N SER A 48 -17.97 9.91 -4.72
CA SER A 48 -16.73 9.25 -4.34
C SER A 48 -15.87 8.92 -5.55
N THR A 49 -14.55 8.95 -5.38
CA THR A 49 -13.59 8.52 -6.39
C THR A 49 -12.69 7.40 -5.90
N VAL A 50 -12.17 6.61 -6.83
CA VAL A 50 -11.31 5.46 -6.58
C VAL A 50 -10.12 5.45 -7.54
N ALA A 51 -9.19 4.59 -7.31
CA ALA A 51 -8.00 4.27 -8.06
C ALA A 51 -6.75 5.10 -7.70
N ARG A 52 -5.69 4.37 -7.33
CA ARG A 52 -4.35 4.88 -6.99
C ARG A 52 -4.33 6.03 -5.97
N ILE A 53 -5.25 6.01 -5.01
CA ILE A 53 -5.20 6.83 -3.81
C ILE A 53 -4.36 6.04 -2.80
N ASN A 54 -3.04 6.02 -3.01
CA ASN A 54 -2.12 5.15 -2.28
C ASN A 54 -1.38 5.88 -1.14
N GLU A 55 -1.55 7.19 -1.06
CA GLU A 55 -0.92 8.06 -0.07
C GLU A 55 -1.98 8.92 0.62
N PRO A 56 -1.90 9.15 1.93
CA PRO A 56 -2.89 9.99 2.63
C PRO A 56 -3.01 11.41 2.07
N TRP A 57 -1.89 12.03 1.68
CA TRP A 57 -1.88 13.38 1.12
C TRP A 57 -2.66 13.47 -0.20
N VAL A 58 -2.71 12.38 -1.00
CA VAL A 58 -3.53 12.35 -2.23
C VAL A 58 -5.01 12.45 -1.88
N ALA A 59 -5.47 11.69 -0.86
CA ALA A 59 -6.86 11.76 -0.42
C ALA A 59 -7.22 13.15 0.11
N GLU A 60 -6.33 13.72 0.92
CA GLU A 60 -6.50 15.08 1.47
C GLU A 60 -6.59 16.13 0.36
N GLU A 61 -5.68 16.09 -0.62
CA GLU A 61 -5.67 17.02 -1.74
C GLU A 61 -6.96 16.93 -2.58
N LEU A 62 -7.48 15.72 -2.80
CA LEU A 62 -8.71 15.50 -3.56
C LEU A 62 -9.93 16.14 -2.87
N ILE A 63 -10.04 15.98 -1.56
CA ILE A 63 -11.14 16.52 -0.77
C ILE A 63 -10.98 18.04 -0.60
N ALA A 64 -9.80 18.50 -0.23
CA ALA A 64 -9.52 19.92 -0.01
C ALA A 64 -9.76 20.77 -1.27
N ASN A 65 -9.43 20.23 -2.45
CA ASN A 65 -9.66 20.90 -3.73
C ASN A 65 -11.07 20.64 -4.31
N GLY A 66 -11.97 20.02 -3.58
CA GLY A 66 -13.35 19.80 -4.00
C GLY A 66 -13.53 18.84 -5.18
N LYS A 67 -12.55 17.96 -5.44
CA LYS A 67 -12.62 17.00 -6.55
C LYS A 67 -13.49 15.79 -6.26
N THR A 68 -13.71 15.49 -4.99
CA THR A 68 -14.56 14.40 -4.52
C THR A 68 -15.03 14.70 -3.10
N ASP A 69 -16.09 14.04 -2.65
CA ASP A 69 -16.54 14.10 -1.25
C ASP A 69 -15.97 12.94 -0.43
N ILE A 70 -15.73 11.82 -1.09
CA ILE A 70 -15.27 10.58 -0.44
C ILE A 70 -14.14 9.95 -1.26
N CYS A 71 -13.08 9.52 -0.59
CA CYS A 71 -12.00 8.74 -1.20
C CYS A 71 -12.16 7.25 -0.89
N MET A 72 -12.27 6.42 -1.93
CA MET A 72 -12.36 4.98 -1.81
C MET A 72 -10.96 4.34 -1.81
N ILE A 73 -10.51 3.86 -0.65
CA ILE A 73 -9.16 3.33 -0.44
C ILE A 73 -9.22 1.81 -0.27
N GLY A 74 -8.96 1.06 -1.35
CA GLY A 74 -9.02 -0.41 -1.35
C GLY A 74 -7.64 -1.05 -1.13
N ARG A 75 -6.79 -1.09 -2.16
CA ARG A 75 -5.48 -1.76 -2.12
C ARG A 75 -4.53 -1.28 -1.02
N PRO A 76 -4.46 0.02 -0.66
CA PRO A 76 -3.69 0.45 0.49
C PRO A 76 -4.12 -0.20 1.80
N ASN A 77 -5.44 -0.38 2.04
CA ASN A 77 -5.94 -1.05 3.24
C ASN A 77 -5.62 -2.56 3.26
N LEU A 78 -5.52 -3.22 2.09
CA LEU A 78 -4.98 -4.58 2.01
C LEU A 78 -3.47 -4.64 2.30
N CYS A 79 -2.75 -3.57 1.97
CA CYS A 79 -1.33 -3.47 2.20
C CYS A 79 -1.02 -3.14 3.67
N ASP A 80 -1.82 -2.27 4.28
CA ASP A 80 -1.75 -1.84 5.68
C ASP A 80 -3.17 -1.62 6.21
N SER A 81 -3.64 -2.52 7.07
CA SER A 81 -4.98 -2.44 7.68
C SER A 81 -5.19 -1.16 8.50
N GLU A 82 -4.09 -0.59 9.04
CA GLU A 82 -4.08 0.63 9.83
C GLU A 82 -3.82 1.90 9.01
N PHE A 83 -3.93 1.83 7.69
CA PHE A 83 -3.63 2.97 6.79
C PHE A 83 -4.33 4.26 7.22
N VAL A 84 -5.64 4.21 7.44
CA VAL A 84 -6.44 5.39 7.79
C VAL A 84 -6.12 5.88 9.20
N ASN A 85 -5.99 4.97 10.17
CA ASN A 85 -5.67 5.31 11.56
C ASN A 85 -4.29 5.97 11.67
N LYS A 86 -3.28 5.38 11.02
CA LYS A 86 -1.92 5.97 10.96
C LYS A 86 -1.91 7.34 10.30
N ALA A 87 -2.69 7.51 9.22
CA ALA A 87 -2.84 8.80 8.56
C ALA A 87 -3.45 9.86 9.49
N ALA A 88 -4.53 9.52 10.20
CA ALA A 88 -5.19 10.41 11.16
C ALA A 88 -4.28 10.80 12.35
N GLU A 89 -3.39 9.91 12.76
CA GLU A 89 -2.40 10.14 13.81
C GLU A 89 -1.14 10.89 13.32
N GLY A 90 -1.04 11.24 12.03
CA GLY A 90 0.14 11.85 11.44
C GLY A 90 1.33 10.89 11.26
N LYS A 91 1.15 9.58 11.44
CA LYS A 91 2.17 8.54 11.32
C LYS A 91 2.32 8.02 9.88
N THR A 92 2.33 8.92 8.92
CA THR A 92 2.32 8.57 7.48
C THR A 92 3.53 7.74 7.04
N ASP A 93 4.69 7.98 7.66
CA ASP A 93 5.92 7.23 7.39
C ASP A 93 5.87 5.77 7.91
N ASP A 94 4.96 5.45 8.81
CA ASP A 94 4.76 4.11 9.36
C ASP A 94 3.70 3.32 8.57
N ILE A 95 3.13 3.91 7.53
CA ILE A 95 2.20 3.24 6.61
C ILE A 95 2.99 2.35 5.64
N ARG A 96 2.61 1.07 5.55
CA ARG A 96 3.17 0.14 4.56
C ARG A 96 2.68 0.54 3.16
N PRO A 97 3.57 0.93 2.24
CA PRO A 97 3.17 1.55 0.98
C PRO A 97 2.63 0.54 -0.03
N CYS A 98 1.43 0.76 -0.54
CA CYS A 98 0.92 0.02 -1.68
C CYS A 98 1.59 0.50 -2.98
N ILE A 99 2.30 -0.39 -3.67
CA ILE A 99 3.00 -0.10 -4.94
C ILE A 99 2.12 -0.28 -6.18
N GLY A 100 0.83 -0.50 -6.02
CA GLY A 100 -0.10 -0.63 -7.14
C GLY A 100 0.13 -1.82 -8.08
N CYS A 101 0.89 -2.84 -7.66
CA CYS A 101 1.34 -3.96 -8.52
C CYS A 101 0.22 -4.89 -9.02
N GLY A 102 -0.99 -4.83 -8.45
CA GLY A 102 -2.13 -5.63 -8.86
C GLY A 102 -2.12 -7.10 -8.39
N ARG A 103 -1.12 -7.54 -7.63
CA ARG A 103 -1.01 -8.93 -7.14
C ARG A 103 -2.28 -9.42 -6.45
N CYS A 104 -2.84 -8.62 -5.55
CA CYS A 104 -4.07 -8.94 -4.82
C CYS A 104 -5.27 -9.18 -5.75
N LEU A 105 -5.41 -8.35 -6.80
CA LEU A 105 -6.50 -8.46 -7.77
C LEU A 105 -6.32 -9.67 -8.70
N THR A 106 -5.09 -9.91 -9.15
CA THR A 106 -4.77 -11.09 -9.98
C THR A 106 -5.10 -12.39 -9.23
N GLY A 107 -4.78 -12.48 -7.93
CA GLY A 107 -5.14 -13.62 -7.11
C GLY A 107 -6.64 -13.90 -7.15
N ILE A 108 -7.45 -12.88 -6.86
CA ILE A 108 -8.93 -12.98 -6.86
C ILE A 108 -9.46 -13.40 -8.23
N MET A 109 -8.96 -12.81 -9.32
CA MET A 109 -9.42 -13.12 -10.68
C MET A 109 -9.20 -14.59 -11.08
N PHE A 110 -8.20 -15.25 -10.50
CA PHE A 110 -7.92 -16.66 -10.72
C PHE A 110 -8.39 -17.57 -9.60
N GLY A 111 -9.25 -17.09 -8.70
CA GLY A 111 -9.81 -17.88 -7.60
C GLY A 111 -8.80 -18.26 -6.51
N ASN A 112 -7.66 -17.59 -6.45
CA ASN A 112 -6.66 -17.80 -5.39
C ASN A 112 -6.95 -16.89 -4.18
N PRO A 113 -6.46 -17.24 -2.99
CA PRO A 113 -6.49 -16.38 -1.82
C PRO A 113 -5.84 -15.01 -2.10
N ILE A 114 -6.34 -13.99 -1.42
CA ILE A 114 -5.76 -12.64 -1.52
C ILE A 114 -4.31 -12.67 -1.03
N SER A 115 -3.41 -12.07 -1.80
CA SER A 115 -2.02 -11.92 -1.40
C SER A 115 -1.49 -10.53 -1.76
N CYS A 116 -0.55 -10.02 -0.98
CA CYS A 116 0.08 -8.75 -1.24
C CYS A 116 1.59 -8.92 -1.41
N THR A 117 2.17 -8.23 -2.40
CA THR A 117 3.63 -8.27 -2.64
C THR A 117 4.42 -7.63 -1.50
N VAL A 118 3.84 -6.64 -0.83
CA VAL A 118 4.52 -5.85 0.21
C VAL A 118 4.11 -6.28 1.61
N ASN A 119 2.90 -6.82 1.78
CA ASN A 119 2.42 -7.36 3.04
C ASN A 119 2.38 -8.89 3.00
N PRO A 120 3.35 -9.60 3.60
CA PRO A 120 3.33 -11.06 3.65
C PRO A 120 2.24 -11.62 4.57
N SER A 121 1.70 -10.78 5.46
CA SER A 121 0.71 -11.17 6.48
C SER A 121 -0.69 -10.61 6.18
N VAL A 122 -1.07 -10.48 4.89
CA VAL A 122 -2.33 -9.87 4.48
C VAL A 122 -3.59 -10.56 5.04
N GLU A 123 -3.48 -11.84 5.41
CA GLU A 123 -4.57 -12.62 6.01
C GLU A 123 -4.59 -12.54 7.53
N SER A 124 -3.45 -12.20 8.15
CA SER A 124 -3.30 -12.08 9.61
C SER A 124 -2.10 -11.23 9.95
N ASP A 125 -2.33 -10.09 10.57
CA ASP A 125 -1.25 -9.21 11.05
C ASP A 125 -0.68 -9.67 12.41
N GLU A 126 -1.20 -10.76 12.98
CA GLU A 126 -0.78 -11.27 14.28
C GLU A 126 0.56 -12.02 14.19
N ILE A 127 1.60 -11.43 14.77
CA ILE A 127 2.90 -12.08 14.97
C ILE A 127 2.95 -12.61 16.41
N LYS A 128 2.82 -13.93 16.59
CA LYS A 128 2.86 -14.55 17.91
C LYS A 128 4.29 -14.57 18.46
N GLU A 129 4.43 -14.31 19.75
CA GLU A 129 5.71 -14.51 20.44
C GLU A 129 6.17 -15.97 20.32
N ALA A 130 7.48 -16.17 20.34
CA ALA A 130 8.07 -17.50 20.31
C ALA A 130 8.08 -18.09 21.73
N ASP A 131 7.78 -19.39 21.85
CA ASP A 131 7.84 -20.10 23.12
C ASP A 131 9.26 -20.11 23.70
N GLU A 132 10.27 -20.12 22.82
CA GLU A 132 11.69 -20.10 23.19
C GLU A 132 12.41 -18.94 22.46
N LYS A 133 13.04 -18.04 23.21
CA LYS A 133 13.86 -16.95 22.65
C LYS A 133 15.22 -17.45 22.18
N LYS A 134 15.61 -17.08 20.97
CA LYS A 134 16.86 -17.49 20.32
C LYS A 134 17.68 -16.28 19.86
N LYS A 135 18.98 -16.52 19.64
CA LYS A 135 19.82 -15.59 18.89
C LYS A 135 19.71 -15.92 17.41
N VAL A 136 19.30 -14.94 16.61
CA VAL A 136 19.08 -15.08 15.17
C VAL A 136 20.01 -14.17 14.41
N LEU A 137 20.85 -14.75 13.56
CA LEU A 137 21.69 -14.02 12.64
C LEU A 137 21.04 -14.03 11.24
N VAL A 138 20.73 -12.84 10.72
CA VAL A 138 20.21 -12.66 9.37
C VAL A 138 21.33 -12.07 8.49
N ILE A 139 21.65 -12.74 7.39
CA ILE A 139 22.69 -12.29 6.45
C ILE A 139 22.04 -11.78 5.18
N GLY A 140 22.23 -10.49 4.92
CA GLY A 140 21.68 -9.75 3.80
C GLY A 140 20.43 -8.94 4.15
N ALA A 141 20.47 -7.63 3.90
CA ALA A 141 19.38 -6.68 4.14
C ALA A 141 18.57 -6.37 2.87
N GLY A 142 18.36 -7.36 2.02
CA GLY A 142 17.33 -7.33 0.99
C GLY A 142 15.93 -7.45 1.61
N PRO A 143 14.84 -7.35 0.82
CA PRO A 143 13.47 -7.40 1.36
C PRO A 143 13.20 -8.62 2.25
N ALA A 144 13.64 -9.80 1.82
CA ALA A 144 13.45 -11.04 2.58
C ALA A 144 14.18 -11.02 3.94
N GLY A 145 15.45 -10.56 3.96
CA GLY A 145 16.22 -10.45 5.20
C GLY A 145 15.66 -9.40 6.15
N MET A 146 15.27 -8.24 5.63
CA MET A 146 14.62 -7.19 6.42
C MET A 146 13.30 -7.69 7.04
N GLU A 147 12.48 -8.42 6.29
CA GLU A 147 11.23 -8.98 6.82
C GLU A 147 11.51 -10.07 7.86
N ALA A 148 12.45 -10.98 7.58
CA ALA A 148 12.84 -12.04 8.52
C ALA A 148 13.37 -11.45 9.84
N ALA A 149 14.22 -10.43 9.78
CA ALA A 149 14.76 -9.75 10.96
C ALA A 149 13.64 -9.09 11.77
N TYR A 150 12.72 -8.39 11.11
CA TYR A 150 11.59 -7.76 11.77
C TYR A 150 10.68 -8.79 12.47
N VAL A 151 10.27 -9.84 11.76
CA VAL A 151 9.40 -10.88 12.32
C VAL A 151 10.08 -11.60 13.47
N ALA A 152 11.37 -11.94 13.34
CA ALA A 152 12.13 -12.58 14.42
C ALA A 152 12.20 -11.68 15.67
N LYS A 153 12.44 -10.37 15.48
CA LYS A 153 12.45 -9.40 16.59
C LYS A 153 11.09 -9.30 17.27
N LYS A 154 10.00 -9.19 16.48
CA LYS A 154 8.62 -9.18 17.00
C LYS A 154 8.23 -10.43 17.75
N ARG A 155 8.81 -11.56 17.38
CA ARG A 155 8.65 -12.84 18.11
C ARG A 155 9.49 -12.92 19.39
N GLY A 156 10.26 -11.88 19.72
CA GLY A 156 11.02 -11.76 20.95
C GLY A 156 12.44 -12.34 20.88
N HIS A 157 12.95 -12.69 19.69
CA HIS A 157 14.32 -13.14 19.51
C HIS A 157 15.34 -12.00 19.62
N GLU A 158 16.58 -12.33 19.99
CA GLU A 158 17.74 -11.44 19.83
C GLU A 158 18.21 -11.52 18.37
N VAL A 159 18.16 -10.40 17.62
CA VAL A 159 18.40 -10.43 16.18
C VAL A 159 19.59 -9.56 15.80
N ILE A 160 20.48 -10.12 14.98
CA ILE A 160 21.58 -9.42 14.33
C ILE A 160 21.36 -9.48 12.83
N LEU A 161 21.21 -8.32 12.17
CA LEU A 161 21.11 -8.20 10.71
C LEU A 161 22.42 -7.66 10.14
N CYS A 162 23.07 -8.45 9.30
CA CYS A 162 24.32 -8.09 8.62
C CYS A 162 24.09 -7.81 7.15
N GLU A 163 24.65 -6.71 6.63
CA GLU A 163 24.63 -6.36 5.21
C GLU A 163 26.02 -5.90 4.75
N LYS A 164 26.51 -6.52 3.66
CA LYS A 164 27.86 -6.24 3.17
C LYS A 164 28.04 -4.88 2.49
N SER A 165 26.97 -4.38 1.88
CA SER A 165 26.99 -3.09 1.15
C SER A 165 26.82 -1.86 2.06
N GLY A 166 26.44 -2.07 3.32
CA GLY A 166 26.09 -0.99 4.25
C GLY A 166 24.73 -0.31 3.95
N GLU A 167 23.97 -0.81 2.97
CA GLU A 167 22.72 -0.19 2.53
C GLU A 167 21.57 -1.22 2.46
N PHE A 168 20.40 -0.83 2.99
CA PHE A 168 19.20 -1.66 2.92
C PHE A 168 18.62 -1.75 1.51
N GLY A 169 17.91 -2.84 1.23
CA GLY A 169 17.10 -3.03 0.02
C GLY A 169 17.65 -4.03 -0.99
N GLY A 170 18.96 -4.34 -0.96
CA GLY A 170 19.56 -5.31 -1.87
C GLY A 170 19.18 -5.06 -3.35
N LEU A 171 18.82 -6.11 -4.09
CA LEU A 171 18.43 -6.00 -5.51
C LEU A 171 17.17 -5.14 -5.77
N LEU A 172 16.34 -4.90 -4.74
CA LEU A 172 15.17 -4.04 -4.91
C LEU A 172 15.57 -2.60 -5.26
N ARG A 173 16.75 -2.13 -4.84
CA ARG A 173 17.29 -0.84 -5.22
C ARG A 173 17.53 -0.72 -6.73
N LEU A 174 18.08 -1.75 -7.34
CA LEU A 174 18.26 -1.80 -8.81
C LEU A 174 16.91 -1.90 -9.53
N ALA A 175 15.98 -2.68 -8.99
CA ALA A 175 14.64 -2.79 -9.55
C ALA A 175 13.85 -1.46 -9.50
N ALA A 176 14.20 -0.55 -8.60
CA ALA A 176 13.58 0.77 -8.43
C ALA A 176 14.13 1.85 -9.38
N VAL A 177 15.21 1.58 -10.11
CA VAL A 177 15.85 2.58 -11.03
C VAL A 177 14.91 3.06 -12.15
N PRO A 178 14.14 2.19 -12.84
CA PRO A 178 13.20 2.68 -13.85
C PRO A 178 12.14 3.62 -13.26
N ILE A 179 11.82 4.71 -13.96
CA ILE A 179 10.86 5.73 -13.53
C ILE A 179 9.53 5.11 -13.09
N ALA A 180 8.98 4.17 -13.87
CA ALA A 180 7.72 3.50 -13.54
C ALA A 180 7.77 2.59 -12.31
N LYS A 181 8.95 2.35 -11.72
CA LYS A 181 9.17 1.47 -10.57
C LYS A 181 9.71 2.18 -9.33
N GLN A 182 9.82 3.49 -9.34
CA GLN A 182 10.35 4.27 -8.21
C GLN A 182 9.53 4.10 -6.91
N GLU A 183 8.28 3.68 -7.00
CA GLU A 183 7.46 3.34 -5.83
C GLU A 183 8.10 2.23 -4.96
N LEU A 184 8.97 1.39 -5.53
CA LEU A 184 9.73 0.39 -4.77
C LEU A 184 10.69 1.02 -3.74
N CYS A 185 11.15 2.25 -3.97
CA CYS A 185 11.97 2.97 -2.98
C CYS A 185 11.21 3.22 -1.67
N LYS A 186 9.89 3.41 -1.75
CA LYS A 186 9.04 3.60 -0.56
C LYS A 186 9.00 2.34 0.30
N VAL A 187 8.99 1.16 -0.33
CA VAL A 187 9.04 -0.13 0.36
C VAL A 187 10.34 -0.27 1.13
N ILE A 188 11.47 0.06 0.51
CA ILE A 188 12.78 -0.01 1.18
C ILE A 188 12.81 0.94 2.38
N LYS A 189 12.37 2.18 2.21
CA LYS A 189 12.31 3.19 3.29
C LYS A 189 11.43 2.72 4.45
N PHE A 190 10.24 2.22 4.16
CA PHE A 190 9.32 1.68 5.16
C PHE A 190 9.95 0.52 5.94
N MET A 191 10.53 -0.47 5.24
CA MET A 191 11.14 -1.64 5.88
C MET A 191 12.33 -1.24 6.75
N ALA A 192 13.18 -0.33 6.27
CA ALA A 192 14.33 0.19 7.02
C ALA A 192 13.89 0.96 8.27
N ARG A 193 12.86 1.82 8.15
CA ARG A 193 12.29 2.57 9.28
C ARG A 193 11.71 1.62 10.32
N ARG A 194 10.92 0.63 9.90
CA ARG A 194 10.31 -0.37 10.77
C ARG A 194 11.37 -1.13 11.59
N LEU A 195 12.48 -1.52 10.96
CA LEU A 195 13.59 -2.17 11.68
C LEU A 195 14.26 -1.24 12.68
N LYS A 196 14.48 0.03 12.32
CA LYS A 196 15.07 1.03 13.24
C LYS A 196 14.21 1.29 14.47
N ASN A 197 12.88 1.23 14.32
CA ASN A 197 11.95 1.44 15.43
C ASN A 197 11.95 0.27 16.43
N GLU A 198 12.40 -0.92 16.01
CA GLU A 198 12.51 -2.10 16.89
C GLU A 198 13.88 -2.23 17.58
N GLY A 199 14.87 -1.43 17.23
CA GLY A 199 16.20 -1.40 17.85
C GLY A 199 17.18 -2.36 17.22
#